data_f67fa24610e33ab070fdfd251cbc3d17
#
_entry.id   f67fa24610e33ab070fdfd251cbc3d17
#
_cell.length_a   1.000
_cell.length_b   1.000
_cell.length_c   1.000
_cell.angle_alpha   90.00
_cell.angle_beta   90.00
_cell.angle_gamma   90.00
#
_symmetry.space_group_name_H-M   'P 1'
#
loop_
_entity.id
_entity.type
_entity.pdbx_description
1 polymer ?
#
loop_
_entity_poly.entity_id
_entity_poly.type
_entity_poly.pdbx_seq_one_letter_code
_entity_poly.pdbx_strand_id
1 'polypeptide(L)'
;KTAVSLIQQEWFRIASPADSDPNVVEDYMDTFEEFSRHLLHRIVNMADVNGNTAIHYAVSHGNFDVVSILLDSKVCDVSKQNKAGYTCMMLVSLAEIKNDTHRLVVQRLFQLGDVNTKATQNGQTALMLAASHGRLEMVKLLLDAGSEPNVQDNDGSTALMCAAEHGYIEIVRALLAHPDTEVCLADNDGSTALTIAMEAGHKDTALLIYASSNFSRGSSPYSSLRGRKHVTPRSTPPPSRPPRTPPPPSPARSRRSSSSAIN
;
A
#
# COMPACT_ATOMS: atom_id res chain seq x y z
N LYS A 1 12.43 33.12 -23.32
CA LYS A 1 12.54 32.01 -22.37
C LYS A 1 13.58 32.37 -21.33
N THR A 2 13.28 32.16 -20.03
CA THR A 2 14.27 32.41 -18.96
C THR A 2 15.36 31.35 -19.00
N ALA A 3 16.57 31.63 -18.52
CA ALA A 3 17.65 30.64 -18.42
C ALA A 3 17.20 29.37 -17.68
N VAL A 4 16.40 29.52 -16.61
CA VAL A 4 15.82 28.38 -15.86
C VAL A 4 14.96 27.50 -16.74
N SER A 5 14.13 28.08 -17.63
CA SER A 5 13.28 27.29 -18.53
C SER A 5 14.10 26.54 -19.59
N LEU A 6 15.24 27.04 -20.00
CA LEU A 6 16.14 26.35 -20.92
C LEU A 6 16.83 25.18 -20.24
N ILE A 7 17.34 25.39 -19.02
CA ILE A 7 17.96 24.32 -18.22
C ILE A 7 16.94 23.21 -17.94
N GLN A 8 15.71 23.57 -17.56
CA GLN A 8 14.66 22.60 -17.31
C GLN A 8 14.32 21.76 -18.55
N GLN A 9 14.19 22.41 -19.72
CA GLN A 9 13.94 21.70 -20.99
C GLN A 9 15.06 20.73 -21.32
N GLU A 10 16.32 21.17 -21.15
CA GLU A 10 17.48 20.31 -21.41
C GLU A 10 17.57 19.17 -20.40
N TRP A 11 17.34 19.43 -19.11
CA TRP A 11 17.32 18.40 -18.08
C TRP A 11 16.31 17.28 -18.40
N PHE A 12 15.06 17.66 -18.73
CA PHE A 12 14.05 16.67 -19.09
C PHE A 12 14.33 15.97 -20.42
N ARG A 13 14.99 16.64 -21.36
CA ARG A 13 15.41 16.01 -22.61
C ARG A 13 16.44 14.90 -22.40
N ILE A 14 17.32 15.06 -21.40
CA ILE A 14 18.41 14.13 -21.09
C ILE A 14 17.92 13.03 -20.13
N ALA A 15 17.21 13.38 -19.06
CA ALA A 15 16.96 12.48 -17.92
C ALA A 15 15.57 11.82 -17.89
N SER A 16 14.66 12.18 -18.83
CA SER A 16 13.28 11.67 -18.79
C SER A 16 12.93 10.63 -19.87
N PRO A 17 13.62 10.52 -21.02
CA PRO A 17 13.31 9.47 -22.00
C PRO A 17 13.53 8.06 -21.44
N ALA A 18 12.80 7.08 -21.99
CA ALA A 18 12.94 5.68 -21.60
C ALA A 18 14.34 5.11 -21.95
N ASP A 19 14.96 5.66 -22.97
CA ASP A 19 16.29 5.31 -23.48
C ASP A 19 17.38 6.32 -23.05
N SER A 20 17.15 7.07 -21.96
CA SER A 20 18.16 7.97 -21.40
C SER A 20 19.46 7.25 -21.13
N ASP A 21 20.56 7.81 -21.64
CA ASP A 21 21.90 7.28 -21.38
C ASP A 21 22.36 7.70 -19.98
N PRO A 22 22.64 6.75 -19.08
CA PRO A 22 23.10 7.01 -17.73
C PRO A 22 24.35 7.89 -17.67
N ASN A 23 25.33 7.66 -18.56
CA ASN A 23 26.58 8.43 -18.58
C ASN A 23 26.33 9.90 -18.90
N VAL A 24 25.43 10.18 -19.86
CA VAL A 24 25.07 11.57 -20.22
C VAL A 24 24.36 12.27 -19.06
N VAL A 25 23.51 11.54 -18.31
CA VAL A 25 22.85 12.07 -17.11
C VAL A 25 23.87 12.40 -16.03
N GLU A 26 24.83 11.50 -15.80
CA GLU A 26 25.91 11.65 -14.81
C GLU A 26 26.81 12.84 -15.16
N ASP A 27 27.34 12.90 -16.37
CA ASP A 27 28.17 14.02 -16.86
C ASP A 27 27.48 15.39 -16.70
N TYR A 28 26.16 15.41 -16.98
CA TYR A 28 25.35 16.64 -16.83
C TYR A 28 25.21 17.03 -15.36
N MET A 29 25.01 16.08 -14.48
CA MET A 29 24.90 16.32 -13.04
C MET A 29 26.24 16.78 -12.45
N ASP A 30 27.34 16.14 -12.82
CA ASP A 30 28.70 16.48 -12.38
C ASP A 30 29.06 17.92 -12.77
N THR A 31 28.73 18.33 -13.99
CA THR A 31 28.91 19.72 -14.45
C THR A 31 28.22 20.71 -13.51
N PHE A 32 27.01 20.44 -13.01
CA PHE A 32 26.33 21.33 -12.09
C PHE A 32 26.84 21.21 -10.65
N GLU A 33 27.31 20.05 -10.21
CA GLU A 33 27.93 19.89 -8.90
C GLU A 33 29.22 20.70 -8.76
N GLU A 34 30.05 20.77 -9.82
CA GLU A 34 31.25 21.63 -9.89
C GLU A 34 30.91 23.12 -9.66
N PHE A 35 29.75 23.57 -10.15
CA PHE A 35 29.33 24.96 -9.92
C PHE A 35 28.78 25.16 -8.51
N SER A 36 27.87 24.32 -8.08
CA SER A 36 27.23 24.41 -6.77
C SER A 36 26.30 23.25 -6.49
N ARG A 37 26.50 22.57 -5.35
CA ARG A 37 25.60 21.52 -4.86
C ARG A 37 24.15 22.00 -4.69
N HIS A 38 23.94 23.28 -4.37
CA HIS A 38 22.60 23.88 -4.29
C HIS A 38 21.95 23.96 -5.67
N LEU A 39 22.72 24.30 -6.71
CA LEU A 39 22.24 24.32 -8.08
C LEU A 39 21.88 22.92 -8.56
N LEU A 40 22.73 21.93 -8.31
CA LEU A 40 22.46 20.51 -8.59
C LEU A 40 21.15 20.07 -7.93
N HIS A 41 20.98 20.37 -6.62
CA HIS A 41 19.74 20.03 -5.90
C HIS A 41 18.49 20.63 -6.59
N ARG A 42 18.57 21.88 -7.05
CA ARG A 42 17.44 22.50 -7.76
C ARG A 42 17.14 21.83 -9.09
N ILE A 43 18.16 21.45 -9.86
CA ILE A 43 18.00 20.85 -11.19
C ILE A 43 17.45 19.44 -11.08
N VAL A 44 18.05 18.59 -10.25
CA VAL A 44 17.63 17.19 -10.07
C VAL A 44 16.16 17.12 -9.63
N ASN A 45 15.70 18.06 -8.80
CA ASN A 45 14.34 18.10 -8.27
C ASN A 45 13.38 19.01 -9.05
N MET A 46 13.77 19.50 -10.24
CA MET A 46 12.84 20.21 -11.12
C MET A 46 11.67 19.29 -11.49
N ALA A 47 10.48 19.86 -11.47
CA ALA A 47 9.26 19.17 -11.86
C ALA A 47 8.70 19.78 -13.15
N ASP A 48 8.10 18.95 -13.97
CA ASP A 48 7.37 19.35 -15.17
C ASP A 48 5.98 19.91 -14.83
N VAL A 49 5.17 20.14 -15.85
CA VAL A 49 3.79 20.64 -15.72
C VAL A 49 2.87 19.67 -14.97
N ASN A 50 3.21 18.38 -14.91
CA ASN A 50 2.48 17.34 -14.18
C ASN A 50 3.04 17.10 -12.76
N GLY A 51 4.09 17.83 -12.39
CA GLY A 51 4.77 17.64 -11.11
C GLY A 51 5.77 16.47 -11.10
N ASN A 52 5.98 15.78 -12.24
CA ASN A 52 6.96 14.72 -12.34
C ASN A 52 8.37 15.28 -12.37
N THR A 53 9.29 14.66 -11.64
CA THR A 53 10.74 14.90 -11.70
C THR A 53 11.39 13.81 -12.55
N ALA A 54 12.70 13.96 -12.83
CA ALA A 54 13.45 12.96 -13.58
C ALA A 54 13.34 11.55 -12.98
N ILE A 55 13.37 11.41 -11.65
CA ILE A 55 13.23 10.10 -11.01
C ILE A 55 11.84 9.49 -11.22
N HIS A 56 10.76 10.27 -11.28
CA HIS A 56 9.43 9.74 -11.62
C HIS A 56 9.42 9.09 -13.00
N TYR A 57 10.07 9.71 -13.98
CA TYR A 57 10.20 9.17 -15.33
C TYR A 57 11.10 7.94 -15.36
N ALA A 58 12.27 8.01 -14.75
CA ALA A 58 13.23 6.90 -14.73
C ALA A 58 12.62 5.62 -14.14
N VAL A 59 11.89 5.71 -13.00
CA VAL A 59 11.21 4.55 -12.40
C VAL A 59 10.03 4.06 -13.26
N SER A 60 9.26 4.96 -13.87
CA SER A 60 8.12 4.59 -14.73
C SER A 60 8.57 3.86 -15.99
N HIS A 61 9.72 4.21 -16.53
CA HIS A 61 10.32 3.56 -17.69
C HIS A 61 11.15 2.30 -17.33
N GLY A 62 11.42 2.08 -16.06
CA GLY A 62 12.27 0.99 -15.61
C GLY A 62 13.76 1.20 -15.95
N ASN A 63 14.19 2.46 -16.14
CA ASN A 63 15.59 2.81 -16.36
C ASN A 63 16.32 2.90 -15.01
N PHE A 64 16.62 1.74 -14.42
CA PHE A 64 17.20 1.65 -13.08
C PHE A 64 18.65 2.14 -13.00
N ASP A 65 19.37 2.20 -14.12
CA ASP A 65 20.72 2.78 -14.16
C ASP A 65 20.64 4.29 -13.91
N VAL A 66 19.72 5.00 -14.57
CA VAL A 66 19.45 6.42 -14.31
C VAL A 66 18.93 6.64 -12.88
N VAL A 67 18.06 5.75 -12.38
CA VAL A 67 17.60 5.81 -10.97
C VAL A 67 18.79 5.72 -10.02
N SER A 68 19.74 4.79 -10.24
CA SER A 68 20.93 4.66 -9.40
C SER A 68 21.75 5.94 -9.36
N ILE A 69 22.03 6.54 -10.51
CA ILE A 69 22.80 7.80 -10.63
C ILE A 69 22.08 8.94 -9.90
N LEU A 70 20.76 9.08 -10.10
CA LEU A 70 19.98 10.09 -9.39
C LEU A 70 20.05 9.93 -7.86
N LEU A 71 20.05 8.69 -7.36
CA LEU A 71 20.20 8.39 -5.93
C LEU A 71 21.61 8.64 -5.43
N ASP A 72 22.63 8.39 -6.26
CA ASP A 72 24.06 8.62 -5.93
C ASP A 72 24.36 10.09 -5.72
N SER A 73 23.64 11.00 -6.35
CA SER A 73 23.76 12.46 -6.15
C SER A 73 23.49 12.89 -4.70
N LYS A 74 22.75 12.09 -3.91
CA LYS A 74 22.31 12.40 -2.53
C LYS A 74 21.54 13.71 -2.37
N VAL A 75 21.06 14.29 -3.48
CA VAL A 75 20.24 15.51 -3.51
C VAL A 75 18.85 15.25 -4.10
N CYS A 76 18.61 14.06 -4.64
CA CYS A 76 17.33 13.66 -5.20
C CYS A 76 16.27 13.52 -4.09
N ASP A 77 15.15 14.23 -4.24
CA ASP A 77 14.00 14.16 -3.33
C ASP A 77 13.06 13.03 -3.77
N VAL A 78 13.22 11.88 -3.13
CA VAL A 78 12.42 10.68 -3.40
C VAL A 78 11.00 10.75 -2.83
N SER A 79 10.74 11.70 -1.92
CA SER A 79 9.44 11.88 -1.26
C SER A 79 8.49 12.79 -2.02
N LYS A 80 8.99 13.44 -3.08
CA LYS A 80 8.20 14.39 -3.85
C LYS A 80 7.03 13.68 -4.54
N GLN A 81 5.83 14.23 -4.37
CA GLN A 81 4.63 13.78 -5.07
C GLN A 81 4.42 14.59 -6.34
N ASN A 82 3.97 13.94 -7.40
CA ASN A 82 3.48 14.59 -8.61
C ASN A 82 2.06 15.14 -8.40
N LYS A 83 1.47 15.78 -9.41
CA LYS A 83 0.09 16.33 -9.32
C LYS A 83 -1.00 15.26 -9.17
N ALA A 84 -0.71 14.02 -9.55
CA ALA A 84 -1.59 12.89 -9.29
C ALA A 84 -1.42 12.32 -7.86
N GLY A 85 -0.51 12.89 -7.06
CA GLY A 85 -0.26 12.47 -5.69
C GLY A 85 0.66 11.26 -5.56
N TYR A 86 1.31 10.83 -6.62
CA TYR A 86 2.22 9.68 -6.61
C TYR A 86 3.67 10.11 -6.35
N THR A 87 4.35 9.35 -5.48
CA THR A 87 5.81 9.39 -5.31
C THR A 87 6.49 8.46 -6.31
N CYS A 88 7.82 8.61 -6.49
CA CYS A 88 8.58 7.65 -7.29
C CYS A 88 8.52 6.21 -6.72
N MET A 89 8.37 6.03 -5.39
CA MET A 89 8.19 4.72 -4.76
C MET A 89 6.89 4.04 -5.17
N MET A 90 5.80 4.80 -5.28
CA MET A 90 4.53 4.29 -5.79
C MET A 90 4.63 3.90 -7.26
N LEU A 91 5.31 4.69 -8.07
CA LEU A 91 5.47 4.37 -9.50
C LEU A 91 6.37 3.15 -9.71
N VAL A 92 7.48 3.03 -8.97
CA VAL A 92 8.36 1.86 -9.09
C VAL A 92 7.69 0.57 -8.63
N SER A 93 6.71 0.65 -7.69
CA SER A 93 5.97 -0.53 -7.22
C SER A 93 5.16 -1.21 -8.31
N LEU A 94 4.90 -0.53 -9.44
CA LEU A 94 4.22 -1.06 -10.63
C LEU A 94 5.19 -1.72 -11.62
N ALA A 95 6.50 -1.44 -11.51
CA ALA A 95 7.50 -1.94 -12.43
C ALA A 95 7.79 -3.44 -12.24
N GLU A 96 8.44 -4.02 -13.24
CA GLU A 96 8.94 -5.40 -13.17
C GLU A 96 10.43 -5.42 -12.90
N ILE A 97 10.83 -6.21 -11.90
CA ILE A 97 12.24 -6.48 -11.62
C ILE A 97 12.74 -7.54 -12.57
N LYS A 98 13.72 -7.18 -13.42
CA LYS A 98 14.24 -8.09 -14.45
C LYS A 98 15.53 -8.81 -14.03
N ASN A 99 16.28 -8.26 -13.07
CA ASN A 99 17.57 -8.78 -12.61
C ASN A 99 17.88 -8.32 -11.18
N ASP A 100 18.94 -8.85 -10.60
CA ASP A 100 19.34 -8.54 -9.22
C ASP A 100 19.83 -7.10 -9.07
N THR A 101 20.43 -6.50 -10.09
CA THR A 101 20.85 -5.08 -10.05
C THR A 101 19.62 -4.17 -9.89
N HIS A 102 18.57 -4.39 -10.68
CA HIS A 102 17.31 -3.65 -10.51
C HIS A 102 16.73 -3.83 -9.11
N ARG A 103 16.77 -5.05 -8.58
CA ARG A 103 16.32 -5.35 -7.21
C ARG A 103 17.06 -4.52 -6.17
N LEU A 104 18.38 -4.43 -6.26
CA LEU A 104 19.20 -3.64 -5.33
C LEU A 104 18.89 -2.15 -5.40
N VAL A 105 18.69 -1.61 -6.60
CA VAL A 105 18.32 -0.19 -6.79
C VAL A 105 16.94 0.10 -6.18
N VAL A 106 15.95 -0.79 -6.38
CA VAL A 106 14.63 -0.67 -5.78
C VAL A 106 14.69 -0.76 -4.26
N GLN A 107 15.45 -1.71 -3.71
CA GLN A 107 15.66 -1.82 -2.25
C GLN A 107 16.24 -0.53 -1.68
N ARG A 108 17.27 0.02 -2.32
CA ARG A 108 17.88 1.29 -1.93
C ARG A 108 16.90 2.44 -1.98
N LEU A 109 16.08 2.51 -3.03
CA LEU A 109 15.04 3.54 -3.16
C LEU A 109 14.04 3.48 -1.99
N PHE A 110 13.56 2.27 -1.63
CA PHE A 110 12.63 2.09 -0.51
C PHE A 110 13.26 2.39 0.86
N GLN A 111 14.58 2.24 1.02
CA GLN A 111 15.28 2.61 2.25
C GLN A 111 15.49 4.12 2.41
N LEU A 112 15.47 4.89 1.31
CA LEU A 112 15.71 6.33 1.33
C LEU A 112 14.44 7.15 1.55
N GLY A 113 13.27 6.60 1.30
CA GLY A 113 11.99 7.30 1.41
C GLY A 113 11.02 6.63 2.38
N ASP A 114 9.90 7.29 2.63
CA ASP A 114 8.79 6.72 3.40
C ASP A 114 7.88 5.88 2.49
N VAL A 115 7.95 4.55 2.64
CA VAL A 115 7.16 3.59 1.88
C VAL A 115 5.67 3.59 2.25
N ASN A 116 5.31 4.23 3.39
CA ASN A 116 3.94 4.34 3.90
C ASN A 116 3.25 5.64 3.48
N THR A 117 3.93 6.49 2.71
CA THR A 117 3.32 7.69 2.15
C THR A 117 2.04 7.33 1.38
N LYS A 118 0.96 8.08 1.63
CA LYS A 118 -0.31 7.92 0.91
C LYS A 118 -0.39 8.86 -0.30
N ALA A 119 -0.93 8.37 -1.41
CA ALA A 119 -1.28 9.19 -2.55
C ALA A 119 -2.35 10.21 -2.18
N THR A 120 -2.18 11.47 -2.57
CA THR A 120 -3.08 12.57 -2.13
C THR A 120 -4.51 12.46 -2.65
N GLN A 121 -4.74 11.76 -3.75
CA GLN A 121 -6.09 11.66 -4.37
C GLN A 121 -6.94 10.55 -3.74
N ASN A 122 -6.38 9.34 -3.63
CA ASN A 122 -7.12 8.15 -3.21
C ASN A 122 -6.61 7.51 -1.91
N GLY A 123 -5.52 8.03 -1.34
CA GLY A 123 -4.96 7.50 -0.11
C GLY A 123 -4.19 6.18 -0.27
N GLN A 124 -4.00 5.69 -1.50
CA GLN A 124 -3.28 4.44 -1.75
C GLN A 124 -1.80 4.54 -1.39
N THR A 125 -1.24 3.43 -0.88
CA THR A 125 0.20 3.26 -0.64
C THR A 125 0.88 2.48 -1.77
N ALA A 126 2.22 2.51 -1.80
CA ALA A 126 3.00 1.69 -2.73
C ALA A 126 2.69 0.19 -2.60
N LEU A 127 2.45 -0.29 -1.36
CA LEU A 127 2.10 -1.69 -1.09
C LEU A 127 0.75 -2.08 -1.71
N MET A 128 -0.26 -1.20 -1.62
CA MET A 128 -1.58 -1.42 -2.25
C MET A 128 -1.46 -1.47 -3.77
N LEU A 129 -0.69 -0.56 -4.36
CA LEU A 129 -0.45 -0.54 -5.81
C LEU A 129 0.26 -1.81 -6.29
N ALA A 130 1.30 -2.25 -5.59
CA ALA A 130 1.98 -3.51 -5.91
C ALA A 130 1.04 -4.71 -5.78
N ALA A 131 0.19 -4.73 -4.75
CA ALA A 131 -0.76 -5.80 -4.49
C ALA A 131 -1.87 -5.88 -5.55
N SER A 132 -2.44 -4.74 -5.97
CA SER A 132 -3.50 -4.67 -6.99
C SER A 132 -3.00 -4.99 -8.41
N HIS A 133 -1.70 -4.82 -8.67
CA HIS A 133 -1.09 -5.10 -9.98
C HIS A 133 -0.34 -6.44 -10.05
N GLY A 134 -0.44 -7.28 -9.03
CA GLY A 134 0.16 -8.61 -9.06
C GLY A 134 1.70 -8.63 -8.94
N ARG A 135 2.31 -7.59 -8.37
CA ARG A 135 3.77 -7.42 -8.29
C ARG A 135 4.35 -8.08 -7.03
N LEU A 136 4.35 -9.42 -6.98
CA LEU A 136 4.77 -10.19 -5.80
C LEU A 136 6.14 -9.77 -5.26
N GLU A 137 7.15 -9.62 -6.13
CA GLU A 137 8.50 -9.24 -5.70
C GLU A 137 8.52 -7.83 -5.08
N MET A 138 7.74 -6.89 -5.63
CA MET A 138 7.61 -5.55 -5.05
C MET A 138 6.91 -5.59 -3.69
N VAL A 139 5.86 -6.41 -3.54
CA VAL A 139 5.20 -6.61 -2.24
C VAL A 139 6.19 -7.09 -1.19
N LYS A 140 7.03 -8.09 -1.50
CA LYS A 140 8.05 -8.58 -0.58
C LYS A 140 9.06 -7.48 -0.22
N LEU A 141 9.60 -6.78 -1.21
CA LEU A 141 10.56 -5.70 -0.99
C LEU A 141 9.99 -4.54 -0.16
N LEU A 142 8.71 -4.20 -0.36
CA LEU A 142 8.02 -3.18 0.42
C LEU A 142 7.80 -3.62 1.87
N LEU A 143 7.39 -4.86 2.11
CA LEU A 143 7.25 -5.41 3.46
C LEU A 143 8.62 -5.46 4.17
N ASP A 144 9.68 -5.91 3.49
CA ASP A 144 11.05 -5.92 4.00
C ASP A 144 11.57 -4.50 4.32
N ALA A 145 11.07 -3.49 3.62
CA ALA A 145 11.39 -2.08 3.84
C ALA A 145 10.53 -1.41 4.94
N GLY A 146 9.62 -2.15 5.59
CA GLY A 146 8.78 -1.65 6.68
C GLY A 146 7.46 -1.05 6.23
N SER A 147 6.92 -1.49 5.09
CA SER A 147 5.54 -1.11 4.73
C SER A 147 4.54 -1.70 5.71
N GLU A 148 3.63 -0.86 6.20
CA GLU A 148 2.56 -1.24 7.10
C GLU A 148 1.40 -1.90 6.32
N PRO A 149 1.09 -3.20 6.55
CA PRO A 149 0.11 -3.92 5.75
C PRO A 149 -1.34 -3.50 5.99
N ASN A 150 -1.62 -2.85 7.12
CA ASN A 150 -2.97 -2.49 7.57
C ASN A 150 -3.36 -1.05 7.25
N VAL A 151 -2.51 -0.29 6.59
CA VAL A 151 -2.88 1.06 6.13
C VAL A 151 -4.10 0.93 5.24
N GLN A 152 -5.08 1.79 5.47
CA GLN A 152 -6.30 1.86 4.67
C GLN A 152 -6.26 3.11 3.77
N ASP A 153 -6.72 2.99 2.53
CA ASP A 153 -6.92 4.10 1.62
C ASP A 153 -8.20 4.90 1.96
N ASN A 154 -8.63 5.78 1.09
CA ASN A 154 -9.83 6.62 1.32
C ASN A 154 -11.14 5.81 1.34
N ASP A 155 -11.16 4.64 0.70
CA ASP A 155 -12.30 3.72 0.68
C ASP A 155 -12.24 2.70 1.84
N GLY A 156 -11.19 2.78 2.67
CA GLY A 156 -10.94 1.84 3.75
C GLY A 156 -10.27 0.54 3.30
N SER A 157 -9.86 0.43 2.04
CA SER A 157 -9.23 -0.78 1.49
C SER A 157 -7.79 -0.93 1.95
N THR A 158 -7.37 -2.18 2.23
CA THR A 158 -6.00 -2.54 2.57
C THR A 158 -5.30 -3.25 1.40
N ALA A 159 -3.98 -3.41 1.47
CA ALA A 159 -3.22 -4.18 0.49
C ALA A 159 -3.71 -5.65 0.38
N LEU A 160 -4.16 -6.25 1.49
CA LEU A 160 -4.74 -7.59 1.50
C LEU A 160 -6.07 -7.64 0.72
N MET A 161 -6.93 -6.62 0.87
CA MET A 161 -8.18 -6.50 0.11
C MET A 161 -7.92 -6.33 -1.38
N CYS A 162 -6.96 -5.48 -1.76
CA CYS A 162 -6.57 -5.30 -3.17
C CYS A 162 -6.08 -6.62 -3.81
N ALA A 163 -5.24 -7.38 -3.10
CA ALA A 163 -4.76 -8.67 -3.58
C ALA A 163 -5.89 -9.73 -3.66
N ALA A 164 -6.84 -9.67 -2.72
CA ALA A 164 -7.99 -10.59 -2.63
C ALA A 164 -8.98 -10.37 -3.78
N GLU A 165 -9.24 -9.12 -4.13
CA GLU A 165 -10.11 -8.71 -5.25
C GLU A 165 -9.65 -9.28 -6.60
N HIS A 166 -8.33 -9.32 -6.82
CA HIS A 166 -7.74 -9.82 -8.07
C HIS A 166 -7.34 -11.30 -8.00
N GLY A 167 -7.50 -11.96 -6.84
CA GLY A 167 -7.18 -13.37 -6.67
C GLY A 167 -5.69 -13.70 -6.71
N TYR A 168 -4.80 -12.74 -6.36
CA TYR A 168 -3.36 -12.95 -6.35
C TYR A 168 -2.91 -13.76 -5.12
N ILE A 169 -3.11 -15.08 -5.18
CA ILE A 169 -2.94 -16.00 -4.04
C ILE A 169 -1.55 -15.92 -3.40
N GLU A 170 -0.49 -15.76 -4.21
CA GLU A 170 0.88 -15.68 -3.67
C GLU A 170 1.14 -14.34 -2.96
N ILE A 171 0.53 -13.25 -3.40
CA ILE A 171 0.57 -11.96 -2.72
C ILE A 171 -0.21 -12.03 -1.42
N VAL A 172 -1.42 -12.61 -1.45
CA VAL A 172 -2.22 -12.86 -0.24
C VAL A 172 -1.41 -13.69 0.76
N ARG A 173 -0.72 -14.74 0.31
CA ARG A 173 0.15 -15.56 1.15
C ARG A 173 1.27 -14.75 1.78
N ALA A 174 1.95 -13.90 0.99
CA ALA A 174 3.03 -13.05 1.47
C ALA A 174 2.54 -12.03 2.51
N LEU A 175 1.39 -11.39 2.27
CA LEU A 175 0.77 -10.46 3.21
C LEU A 175 0.33 -11.15 4.50
N LEU A 176 -0.30 -12.33 4.42
CA LEU A 176 -0.72 -13.12 5.59
C LEU A 176 0.46 -13.69 6.40
N ALA A 177 1.64 -13.85 5.79
CA ALA A 177 2.85 -14.26 6.50
C ALA A 177 3.46 -13.14 7.35
N HIS A 178 3.10 -11.87 7.08
CA HIS A 178 3.57 -10.74 7.87
C HIS A 178 2.85 -10.72 9.23
N PRO A 179 3.59 -10.63 10.37
CA PRO A 179 3.01 -10.82 11.71
C PRO A 179 1.96 -9.78 12.08
N ASP A 180 2.09 -8.57 11.55
CA ASP A 180 1.20 -7.46 11.89
C ASP A 180 -0.05 -7.40 10.99
N THR A 181 -0.22 -8.31 10.04
CA THR A 181 -1.39 -8.28 9.14
C THR A 181 -2.68 -8.59 9.86
N GLU A 182 -3.60 -7.64 9.86
CA GLU A 182 -4.95 -7.77 10.42
C GLU A 182 -5.94 -8.26 9.36
N VAL A 183 -6.24 -9.55 9.40
CA VAL A 183 -7.06 -10.25 8.38
C VAL A 183 -8.52 -9.82 8.37
N CYS A 184 -9.03 -9.32 9.51
CA CYS A 184 -10.46 -9.02 9.72
C CYS A 184 -10.80 -7.53 9.58
N LEU A 185 -9.88 -6.69 9.12
CA LEU A 185 -10.20 -5.29 8.84
C LEU A 185 -11.32 -5.22 7.79
N ALA A 186 -12.20 -4.25 7.97
CA ALA A 186 -13.27 -3.94 7.03
C ALA A 186 -13.03 -2.60 6.37
N ASP A 187 -13.42 -2.47 5.10
CA ASP A 187 -13.47 -1.21 4.38
C ASP A 187 -14.67 -0.35 4.83
N ASN A 188 -14.89 0.79 4.17
CA ASN A 188 -15.98 1.71 4.50
C ASN A 188 -17.38 1.13 4.22
N ASP A 189 -17.49 0.11 3.37
CA ASP A 189 -18.73 -0.60 3.07
C ASP A 189 -18.96 -1.80 4.02
N GLY A 190 -18.01 -2.08 4.91
CA GLY A 190 -18.03 -3.18 5.83
C GLY A 190 -17.53 -4.50 5.24
N SER A 191 -16.94 -4.49 4.04
CA SER A 191 -16.39 -5.67 3.38
C SER A 191 -14.98 -5.98 3.91
N THR A 192 -14.70 -7.26 4.12
CA THR A 192 -13.37 -7.76 4.51
C THR A 192 -12.67 -8.39 3.31
N ALA A 193 -11.36 -8.61 3.39
CA ALA A 193 -10.62 -9.30 2.33
C ALA A 193 -11.24 -10.67 1.98
N LEU A 194 -11.82 -11.37 2.97
CA LEU A 194 -12.52 -12.65 2.75
C LEU A 194 -13.79 -12.46 1.91
N THR A 195 -14.65 -11.49 2.27
CA THR A 195 -15.90 -11.22 1.53
C THR A 195 -15.61 -10.76 0.11
N ILE A 196 -14.62 -9.87 -0.06
CA ILE A 196 -14.17 -9.39 -1.37
C ILE A 196 -13.69 -10.57 -2.27
N ALA A 197 -12.84 -11.46 -1.73
CA ALA A 197 -12.38 -12.64 -2.48
C ALA A 197 -13.54 -13.57 -2.88
N MET A 198 -14.55 -13.73 -2.01
CA MET A 198 -15.74 -14.54 -2.29
C MET A 198 -16.62 -13.92 -3.38
N GLU A 199 -16.87 -12.63 -3.31
CA GLU A 199 -17.67 -11.87 -4.28
C GLU A 199 -17.00 -11.82 -5.67
N ALA A 200 -15.66 -11.66 -5.69
CA ALA A 200 -14.86 -11.73 -6.91
C ALA A 200 -14.73 -13.17 -7.49
N GLY A 201 -15.19 -14.20 -6.75
CA GLY A 201 -15.16 -15.59 -7.20
C GLY A 201 -13.82 -16.31 -7.01
N HIS A 202 -12.87 -15.72 -6.27
CA HIS A 202 -11.54 -16.28 -6.02
C HIS A 202 -11.53 -17.26 -4.84
N LYS A 203 -12.09 -18.47 -5.03
CA LYS A 203 -12.33 -19.48 -3.99
C LYS A 203 -11.07 -19.90 -3.24
N ASP A 204 -9.95 -20.11 -3.94
CA ASP A 204 -8.69 -20.53 -3.31
C ASP A 204 -8.10 -19.43 -2.42
N THR A 205 -8.20 -18.19 -2.89
CA THR A 205 -7.81 -16.99 -2.11
C THR A 205 -8.69 -16.84 -0.87
N ALA A 206 -10.01 -16.96 -1.03
CA ALA A 206 -10.96 -16.91 0.09
C ALA A 206 -10.67 -18.01 1.13
N LEU A 207 -10.38 -19.22 0.68
CA LEU A 207 -10.05 -20.35 1.56
C LEU A 207 -8.75 -20.08 2.34
N LEU A 208 -7.73 -19.52 1.69
CA LEU A 208 -6.47 -19.16 2.34
C LEU A 208 -6.68 -18.09 3.42
N ILE A 209 -7.44 -17.03 3.12
CA ILE A 209 -7.76 -15.95 4.07
C ILE A 209 -8.58 -16.52 5.25
N TYR A 210 -9.59 -17.34 4.99
CA TYR A 210 -10.40 -17.99 6.02
C TYR A 210 -9.57 -18.88 6.95
N ALA A 211 -8.67 -19.70 6.40
CA ALA A 211 -7.77 -20.53 7.18
C ALA A 211 -6.90 -19.66 8.11
N SER A 212 -6.30 -18.60 7.59
CA SER A 212 -5.47 -17.68 8.38
C SER A 212 -6.26 -17.01 9.51
N SER A 213 -7.50 -16.55 9.26
CA SER A 213 -8.33 -15.88 10.27
C SER A 213 -8.67 -16.80 11.46
N ASN A 214 -8.82 -18.09 11.24
CA ASN A 214 -9.12 -19.06 12.29
C ASN A 214 -7.88 -19.45 13.11
N PHE A 215 -6.70 -19.49 12.50
CA PHE A 215 -5.45 -19.77 13.21
C PHE A 215 -4.99 -18.58 14.07
N SER A 216 -5.20 -17.35 13.63
CA SER A 216 -4.85 -16.12 14.37
C SER A 216 -5.68 -15.92 15.64
N ARG A 217 -6.88 -16.51 15.74
CA ARG A 217 -7.74 -16.42 16.94
C ARG A 217 -7.31 -17.32 18.09
N GLY A 218 -6.19 -18.06 18.00
CA GLY A 218 -5.53 -18.70 19.16
C GLY A 218 -6.39 -19.59 20.04
N SER A 219 -7.50 -20.13 19.57
CA SER A 219 -8.32 -21.09 20.30
C SER A 219 -8.14 -22.48 19.72
N SER A 220 -7.06 -23.15 20.16
CA SER A 220 -7.04 -24.61 20.09
C SER A 220 -8.28 -25.12 20.85
N PRO A 221 -9.15 -25.95 20.22
CA PRO A 221 -10.26 -26.55 20.93
C PRO A 221 -9.84 -27.44 22.13
N TYR A 222 -8.53 -27.66 22.26
CA TYR A 222 -7.93 -28.50 23.32
C TYR A 222 -7.36 -27.74 24.50
N SER A 223 -7.35 -26.40 24.52
CA SER A 223 -6.81 -25.62 25.67
C SER A 223 -7.74 -25.61 26.90
N SER A 224 -9.01 -26.00 26.76
CA SER A 224 -9.97 -26.04 27.85
C SER A 224 -9.89 -27.33 28.72
N LEU A 225 -9.03 -28.30 28.39
CA LEU A 225 -8.93 -29.58 29.11
C LEU A 225 -7.79 -29.66 30.14
N ARG A 226 -6.99 -28.64 30.33
CA ARG A 226 -5.98 -28.58 31.40
C ARG A 226 -6.39 -27.58 32.49
N GLY A 227 -7.21 -28.02 33.45
CA GLY A 227 -7.48 -27.19 34.61
C GLY A 227 -8.67 -27.59 35.50
N ARG A 228 -9.20 -28.82 35.43
CA ARG A 228 -10.11 -29.27 36.47
C ARG A 228 -9.32 -29.93 37.61
N LYS A 229 -8.91 -29.09 38.58
CA LYS A 229 -8.61 -29.56 39.92
C LYS A 229 -9.93 -29.94 40.60
N HIS A 230 -9.94 -31.16 41.18
CA HIS A 230 -10.97 -31.68 42.06
C HIS A 230 -11.41 -30.65 43.12
N VAL A 231 -12.69 -30.31 43.12
CA VAL A 231 -13.35 -29.69 44.28
C VAL A 231 -14.57 -30.54 44.63
N THR A 232 -14.57 -31.05 45.84
CA THR A 232 -15.60 -31.85 46.51
C THR A 232 -16.95 -31.10 46.59
N PRO A 233 -18.08 -31.84 46.63
CA PRO A 233 -19.41 -31.21 46.63
C PRO A 233 -19.79 -30.73 48.04
N ARG A 234 -20.22 -29.50 48.16
CA ARG A 234 -20.93 -29.00 49.33
C ARG A 234 -22.25 -28.36 48.93
N SER A 235 -23.24 -28.84 49.58
CA SER A 235 -24.69 -28.75 49.62
C SER A 235 -25.34 -27.33 49.47
N THR A 236 -26.57 -27.42 48.98
CA THR A 236 -27.78 -26.58 49.05
C THR A 236 -27.97 -25.41 48.08
N PRO A 237 -29.11 -25.40 47.36
CA PRO A 237 -29.48 -24.29 46.47
C PRO A 237 -30.25 -23.17 47.19
N PRO A 238 -30.11 -21.90 46.75
CA PRO A 238 -30.95 -20.81 47.19
C PRO A 238 -32.25 -20.73 46.37
N PRO A 239 -33.29 -20.05 46.89
CA PRO A 239 -34.66 -20.13 46.36
C PRO A 239 -34.89 -19.33 45.06
N SER A 240 -35.82 -19.82 44.30
CA SER A 240 -36.31 -19.34 43.01
C SER A 240 -36.84 -17.90 43.05
N ARG A 241 -36.38 -17.06 42.10
CA ARG A 241 -36.93 -15.75 41.82
C ARG A 241 -38.10 -15.85 40.82
N PRO A 242 -39.17 -15.04 40.97
CA PRO A 242 -40.35 -15.09 40.07
C PRO A 242 -40.04 -14.51 38.66
N PRO A 243 -40.82 -14.88 37.64
CA PRO A 243 -40.58 -14.51 36.26
C PRO A 243 -40.87 -13.03 36.01
N ARG A 244 -39.95 -12.37 35.24
CA ARG A 244 -40.11 -11.01 34.76
C ARG A 244 -40.99 -11.01 33.48
N THR A 245 -41.95 -10.14 33.46
CA THR A 245 -42.79 -9.85 32.28
C THR A 245 -42.00 -9.17 31.16
N PRO A 246 -42.28 -9.46 29.89
CA PRO A 246 -41.63 -8.84 28.76
C PRO A 246 -42.02 -7.38 28.56
N PRO A 247 -41.16 -6.51 28.01
CA PRO A 247 -41.49 -5.12 27.70
C PRO A 247 -42.39 -5.01 26.47
N PRO A 248 -43.16 -3.92 26.35
CA PRO A 248 -44.10 -3.70 25.26
C PRO A 248 -43.37 -3.37 23.94
N PRO A 249 -44.00 -3.64 22.78
CA PRO A 249 -43.40 -3.41 21.47
C PRO A 249 -43.30 -1.92 21.12
N SER A 250 -42.21 -1.52 20.50
CA SER A 250 -41.97 -0.16 19.99
C SER A 250 -42.84 0.15 18.76
N PRO A 251 -43.29 1.41 18.56
CA PRO A 251 -44.17 1.75 17.46
C PRO A 251 -43.43 1.80 16.11
N ALA A 252 -44.12 1.32 15.08
CA ALA A 252 -43.66 1.27 13.71
C ALA A 252 -43.41 2.69 13.14
N ARG A 253 -42.22 2.87 12.56
CA ARG A 253 -41.84 4.08 11.81
C ARG A 253 -42.48 4.06 10.41
N SER A 254 -43.40 4.98 10.15
CA SER A 254 -44.02 5.16 8.84
C SER A 254 -43.01 5.69 7.81
N ARG A 255 -42.91 5.01 6.68
CA ARG A 255 -42.21 5.49 5.49
C ARG A 255 -42.94 6.69 4.90
N ARG A 256 -42.29 7.82 4.80
CA ARG A 256 -42.73 8.92 3.93
C ARG A 256 -42.07 8.77 2.57
N SER A 257 -42.90 8.52 1.58
CA SER A 257 -42.55 8.66 0.17
C SER A 257 -42.57 10.17 -0.17
N SER A 258 -41.44 10.66 -0.69
CA SER A 258 -41.38 11.97 -1.35
C SER A 258 -41.22 11.78 -2.84
N SER A 259 -42.28 11.99 -3.58
CA SER A 259 -42.27 12.20 -5.02
C SER A 259 -41.79 13.62 -5.31
N SER A 260 -40.73 13.72 -6.12
CA SER A 260 -40.32 14.98 -6.74
C SER A 260 -40.96 15.11 -8.11
N ALA A 261 -41.73 16.15 -8.29
CA ALA A 261 -42.15 16.61 -9.59
C ALA A 261 -41.20 17.72 -10.08
N ILE A 262 -40.86 17.57 -11.30
CA ILE A 262 -40.28 18.39 -12.34
C ILE A 262 -40.81 19.83 -12.34
N ASN A 263 -39.92 20.80 -12.42
CA ASN A 263 -39.88 21.84 -13.47
C ASN A 263 -38.46 22.40 -13.56
#